data_6951f17bfefe43f74c88a8d8b5b7aa2e
#
_entry.id   6951f17bfefe43f74c88a8d8b5b7aa2e
#
_cell.length_a   1.000
_cell.length_b   1.000
_cell.length_c   1.000
_cell.angle_alpha   90.00
_cell.angle_beta   90.00
_cell.angle_gamma   90.00
#
_symmetry.space_group_name_H-M   'P 1'
#
loop_
_entity.id
_entity.type
_entity.pdbx_description
1 polymer ?
#
loop_
_entity_poly.entity_id
_entity_poly.type
_entity_poly.pdbx_seq_one_letter_code
_entity_poly.pdbx_strand_id
1 'polypeptide(L)'
;MKRFIICLLLLLQTFFAAYAYAAPAIPPRPAAGSGIYVQDNAGVISAEDKQQMLSLGAELDKKTTAQLAVLTINTLDGEPIEDYALEVLRQWGIGSKEQNNGALIVVAVKDRRSRIEVGYGLEGSLPDGLTGRIQDQYMIPYFKDGNYSKGILQGYKAAAAKIAQGYNTELSGVKYQAPAPQPQKNPGYSLDDLLLALGVIGFLIVDNLLLGGFFTRILLLLIFRGG
;
A
#
# COMPACT_ATOMS: atom_id res chain seq x y z
N MET A 1 -32.55 -36.06 -19.27
CA MET A 1 -31.23 -35.43 -19.44
C MET A 1 -31.29 -33.91 -19.48
N LYS A 2 -32.03 -33.27 -20.38
CA LYS A 2 -32.07 -31.77 -20.49
C LYS A 2 -32.50 -31.08 -19.19
N ARG A 3 -33.51 -31.58 -18.46
CA ARG A 3 -33.96 -31.00 -17.18
C ARG A 3 -32.92 -31.13 -16.07
N PHE A 4 -32.14 -32.21 -16.06
CA PHE A 4 -31.07 -32.41 -15.08
C PHE A 4 -29.87 -31.45 -15.31
N ILE A 5 -29.53 -31.21 -16.57
CA ILE A 5 -28.49 -30.25 -16.96
C ILE A 5 -28.88 -28.82 -16.59
N ILE A 6 -30.16 -28.44 -16.78
CA ILE A 6 -30.67 -27.12 -16.40
C ILE A 6 -30.64 -26.94 -14.88
N CYS A 7 -31.03 -27.95 -14.08
CA CYS A 7 -30.94 -27.87 -12.62
C CYS A 7 -29.48 -27.77 -12.15
N LEU A 8 -28.55 -28.50 -12.80
CA LEU A 8 -27.12 -28.45 -12.47
C LEU A 8 -26.51 -27.08 -12.80
N LEU A 9 -26.90 -26.48 -13.93
CA LEU A 9 -26.47 -25.14 -14.30
C LEU A 9 -27.02 -24.07 -13.36
N LEU A 10 -28.25 -24.18 -12.92
CA LEU A 10 -28.85 -23.27 -11.94
C LEU A 10 -28.20 -23.41 -10.56
N LEU A 11 -27.85 -24.62 -10.14
CA LEU A 11 -27.08 -24.88 -8.91
C LEU A 11 -25.67 -24.34 -9.00
N LEU A 12 -25.02 -24.41 -10.16
CA LEU A 12 -23.70 -23.82 -10.39
C LEU A 12 -23.71 -22.29 -10.35
N GLN A 13 -24.78 -21.67 -10.83
CA GLN A 13 -24.95 -20.21 -10.77
C GLN A 13 -25.16 -19.70 -9.33
N THR A 14 -25.85 -20.46 -8.49
CA THR A 14 -26.02 -20.08 -7.07
C THR A 14 -24.75 -20.21 -6.26
N PHE A 15 -23.84 -21.11 -6.66
CA PHE A 15 -22.54 -21.26 -6.00
C PHE A 15 -21.56 -20.13 -6.34
N PHE A 16 -21.68 -19.52 -7.53
CA PHE A 16 -20.83 -18.38 -7.93
C PHE A 16 -21.30 -17.03 -7.35
N ALA A 17 -22.53 -16.92 -6.90
CA ALA A 17 -23.09 -15.67 -6.35
C ALA A 17 -22.69 -15.38 -4.89
N ALA A 18 -21.98 -16.30 -4.21
CA ALA A 18 -21.75 -16.22 -2.76
C ALA A 18 -20.42 -15.57 -2.33
N TYR A 19 -19.57 -15.11 -3.25
CA TYR A 19 -18.31 -14.45 -2.92
C TYR A 19 -18.31 -12.97 -3.32
N ALA A 20 -19.37 -12.23 -2.94
CA ALA A 20 -19.24 -10.79 -2.83
C ALA A 20 -18.43 -10.52 -1.54
N TYR A 21 -17.12 -10.41 -1.64
CA TYR A 21 -16.31 -9.81 -0.61
C TYR A 21 -16.82 -8.37 -0.47
N ALA A 22 -17.52 -8.08 0.62
CA ALA A 22 -17.83 -6.70 0.95
C ALA A 22 -16.51 -6.05 1.38
N ALA A 23 -16.04 -5.08 0.59
CA ALA A 23 -14.92 -4.25 0.99
C ALA A 23 -15.16 -3.69 2.40
N PRO A 24 -14.13 -3.57 3.26
CA PRO A 24 -14.31 -3.02 4.60
C PRO A 24 -14.88 -1.62 4.50
N ALA A 25 -15.89 -1.34 5.31
CA ALA A 25 -16.53 -0.04 5.30
C ALA A 25 -15.51 1.04 5.67
N ILE A 26 -15.40 2.07 4.84
CA ILE A 26 -14.57 3.23 5.16
C ILE A 26 -15.19 3.95 6.35
N PRO A 27 -14.44 4.16 7.43
CA PRO A 27 -14.96 4.88 8.59
C PRO A 27 -15.32 6.32 8.22
N PRO A 28 -16.34 6.90 8.87
CA PRO A 28 -16.71 8.28 8.58
C PRO A 28 -15.53 9.23 8.82
N ARG A 29 -15.44 10.27 7.99
CA ARG A 29 -14.43 11.31 8.17
C ARG A 29 -14.49 11.86 9.60
N PRO A 30 -13.35 11.94 10.31
CA PRO A 30 -13.33 12.59 11.62
C PRO A 30 -13.84 14.04 11.55
N ALA A 31 -14.46 14.51 12.64
CA ALA A 31 -14.94 15.88 12.71
C ALA A 31 -13.81 16.90 12.46
N ALA A 32 -14.17 18.05 11.89
CA ALA A 32 -13.22 19.13 11.66
C ALA A 32 -12.50 19.53 12.96
N GLY A 33 -11.21 19.79 12.87
CA GLY A 33 -10.33 20.08 14.01
C GLY A 33 -9.21 19.05 14.12
N SER A 34 -8.65 18.87 15.32
CA SER A 34 -7.51 17.97 15.55
C SER A 34 -7.79 16.49 15.22
N GLY A 35 -9.06 16.09 15.16
CA GLY A 35 -9.44 14.70 14.91
C GLY A 35 -9.09 14.13 13.54
N ILE A 36 -8.91 14.99 12.52
CA ILE A 36 -8.62 14.53 11.15
C ILE A 36 -7.24 13.88 11.02
N TYR A 37 -6.29 14.25 11.88
CA TYR A 37 -4.90 13.79 11.72
C TYR A 37 -4.67 12.38 12.25
N VAL A 38 -5.50 11.89 13.20
CA VAL A 38 -5.30 10.55 13.78
C VAL A 38 -6.62 9.88 14.13
N GLN A 39 -6.97 8.85 13.35
CA GLN A 39 -8.10 7.95 13.58
C GLN A 39 -7.57 6.55 13.91
N ASP A 40 -7.68 6.17 15.18
CA ASP A 40 -7.19 4.87 15.67
C ASP A 40 -8.36 3.92 15.94
N ASN A 41 -8.76 3.18 14.90
CA ASN A 41 -9.86 2.21 15.01
C ASN A 41 -9.38 0.82 15.46
N ALA A 42 -8.08 0.55 15.36
CA ALA A 42 -7.49 -0.69 15.87
C ALA A 42 -7.07 -0.60 17.33
N GLY A 43 -7.04 0.61 17.92
CA GLY A 43 -6.67 0.81 19.31
C GLY A 43 -5.19 0.53 19.61
N VAL A 44 -4.31 0.79 18.64
CA VAL A 44 -2.88 0.46 18.74
C VAL A 44 -1.98 1.67 18.98
N ILE A 45 -2.54 2.88 19.00
CA ILE A 45 -1.79 4.13 19.21
C ILE A 45 -1.90 4.56 20.66
N SER A 46 -0.77 4.78 21.34
CA SER A 46 -0.76 5.32 22.69
C SER A 46 -1.29 6.76 22.73
N ALA A 47 -1.85 7.16 23.87
CA ALA A 47 -2.37 8.52 24.03
C ALA A 47 -1.28 9.59 23.82
N GLU A 48 -0.05 9.31 24.27
CA GLU A 48 1.10 10.19 24.12
C GLU A 48 1.50 10.35 22.64
N ASP A 49 1.67 9.24 21.92
CA ASP A 49 2.05 9.27 20.50
C ASP A 49 0.95 9.93 19.65
N LYS A 50 -0.33 9.66 19.98
CA LYS A 50 -1.47 10.32 19.35
C LYS A 50 -1.39 11.83 19.53
N GLN A 51 -1.13 12.32 20.74
CA GLN A 51 -1.03 13.76 21.01
C GLN A 51 0.12 14.40 20.25
N GLN A 52 1.27 13.72 20.12
CA GLN A 52 2.40 14.21 19.33
C GLN A 52 2.01 14.33 17.85
N MET A 53 1.35 13.34 17.27
CA MET A 53 0.90 13.36 15.87
C MET A 53 -0.16 14.44 15.64
N LEU A 54 -1.12 14.61 16.55
CA LEU A 54 -2.13 15.68 16.46
C LEU A 54 -1.47 17.07 16.44
N SER A 55 -0.51 17.31 17.33
CA SER A 55 0.21 18.59 17.40
C SER A 55 1.03 18.85 16.14
N LEU A 56 1.73 17.83 15.66
CA LEU A 56 2.56 17.91 14.46
C LEU A 56 1.73 18.09 13.19
N GLY A 57 0.60 17.38 13.08
CA GLY A 57 -0.33 17.53 11.96
C GLY A 57 -0.95 18.91 11.88
N ALA A 58 -1.36 19.46 13.03
CA ALA A 58 -1.88 20.84 13.11
C ALA A 58 -0.82 21.88 12.75
N GLU A 59 0.43 21.68 13.17
CA GLU A 59 1.54 22.56 12.80
C GLU A 59 1.84 22.50 11.30
N LEU A 60 1.87 21.30 10.72
CA LEU A 60 2.08 21.08 9.29
C LEU A 60 0.99 21.78 8.47
N ASP A 61 -0.27 21.52 8.78
CA ASP A 61 -1.42 22.11 8.08
C ASP A 61 -1.38 23.66 8.16
N LYS A 62 -1.13 24.20 9.34
CA LYS A 62 -1.02 25.66 9.53
C LYS A 62 0.09 26.30 8.70
N LYS A 63 1.24 25.60 8.55
CA LYS A 63 2.41 26.15 7.85
C LYS A 63 2.40 25.94 6.33
N THR A 64 1.70 24.91 5.87
CA THR A 64 1.81 24.45 4.48
C THR A 64 0.48 24.26 3.77
N THR A 65 -0.65 24.26 4.49
CA THR A 65 -1.96 23.79 4.04
C THR A 65 -2.00 22.31 3.66
N ALA A 66 -0.86 21.61 3.71
CA ALA A 66 -0.81 20.18 3.48
C ALA A 66 -1.28 19.41 4.72
N GLN A 67 -2.04 18.35 4.51
CA GLN A 67 -2.58 17.53 5.59
C GLN A 67 -2.01 16.11 5.54
N LEU A 68 -1.54 15.63 6.69
CA LEU A 68 -1.11 14.24 6.88
C LEU A 68 -2.02 13.58 7.91
N ALA A 69 -2.71 12.52 7.52
CA ALA A 69 -3.59 11.76 8.40
C ALA A 69 -3.07 10.34 8.63
N VAL A 70 -3.53 9.73 9.72
CA VAL A 70 -3.32 8.31 10.05
C VAL A 70 -4.67 7.64 10.26
N LEU A 71 -4.85 6.46 9.67
CA LEU A 71 -5.95 5.56 9.94
C LEU A 71 -5.39 4.19 10.32
N THR A 72 -5.75 3.68 11.49
CA THR A 72 -5.53 2.28 11.82
C THR A 72 -6.84 1.50 11.74
N ILE A 73 -6.79 0.30 11.20
CA ILE A 73 -7.91 -0.64 11.10
C ILE A 73 -7.48 -2.03 11.52
N ASN A 74 -8.44 -2.86 11.90
CA ASN A 74 -8.14 -4.23 12.28
C ASN A 74 -7.75 -5.09 11.07
N THR A 75 -8.53 -5.02 9.98
CA THR A 75 -8.35 -5.85 8.78
C THR A 75 -8.88 -5.12 7.55
N LEU A 76 -8.36 -5.50 6.40
CA LEU A 76 -8.81 -5.08 5.07
C LEU A 76 -9.87 -6.03 4.49
N ASP A 77 -10.19 -7.13 5.19
CA ASP A 77 -11.13 -8.16 4.74
C ASP A 77 -10.88 -8.66 3.30
N GLY A 78 -9.61 -8.67 2.89
CA GLY A 78 -9.16 -9.13 1.58
C GLY A 78 -9.02 -8.03 0.52
N GLU A 79 -9.40 -6.80 0.81
CA GLU A 79 -9.22 -5.67 -0.12
C GLU A 79 -7.74 -5.30 -0.27
N PRO A 80 -7.26 -4.92 -1.47
CA PRO A 80 -5.94 -4.34 -1.64
C PRO A 80 -5.80 -3.04 -0.84
N ILE A 81 -4.71 -2.91 -0.07
CA ILE A 81 -4.49 -1.73 0.77
C ILE A 81 -4.34 -0.45 -0.05
N GLU A 82 -3.89 -0.57 -1.28
CA GLU A 82 -3.73 0.51 -2.25
C GLU A 82 -5.09 1.13 -2.59
N ASP A 83 -6.06 0.29 -2.94
CA ASP A 83 -7.41 0.71 -3.30
C ASP A 83 -8.13 1.30 -2.10
N TYR A 84 -8.04 0.62 -0.95
CA TYR A 84 -8.62 1.10 0.31
C TYR A 84 -8.05 2.45 0.74
N ALA A 85 -6.74 2.63 0.73
CA ALA A 85 -6.10 3.88 1.15
C ALA A 85 -6.45 5.04 0.22
N LEU A 86 -6.48 4.81 -1.09
CA LEU A 86 -6.88 5.78 -2.09
C LEU A 86 -8.34 6.22 -1.89
N GLU A 87 -9.24 5.27 -1.63
CA GLU A 87 -10.66 5.57 -1.40
C GLU A 87 -10.85 6.37 -0.11
N VAL A 88 -10.17 6.01 0.99
CA VAL A 88 -10.19 6.77 2.25
C VAL A 88 -9.67 8.19 2.03
N LEU A 89 -8.52 8.35 1.34
CA LEU A 89 -7.93 9.66 1.06
C LEU A 89 -8.93 10.57 0.34
N ARG A 90 -9.64 10.03 -0.64
CA ARG A 90 -10.65 10.73 -1.45
C ARG A 90 -11.91 11.07 -0.66
N GLN A 91 -12.50 10.08 0.03
CA GLN A 91 -13.73 10.27 0.80
C GLN A 91 -13.52 11.23 1.97
N TRP A 92 -12.39 11.17 2.63
CA TRP A 92 -12.08 12.09 3.71
C TRP A 92 -11.67 13.48 3.19
N GLY A 93 -11.31 13.62 1.91
CA GLY A 93 -10.88 14.87 1.33
C GLY A 93 -9.71 15.47 2.09
N ILE A 94 -8.67 14.63 2.33
CA ILE A 94 -7.47 15.06 3.07
C ILE A 94 -6.65 16.01 2.17
N GLY A 95 -6.24 17.15 2.72
CA GLY A 95 -5.57 18.23 2.00
C GLY A 95 -6.53 19.25 1.41
N SER A 96 -6.00 20.24 0.70
CA SER A 96 -6.82 21.20 -0.03
C SER A 96 -7.26 20.65 -1.38
N LYS A 97 -8.49 20.96 -1.79
CA LYS A 97 -9.04 20.53 -3.09
C LYS A 97 -8.28 21.12 -4.27
N GLU A 98 -7.75 22.32 -4.10
CA GLU A 98 -7.03 23.08 -5.13
C GLU A 98 -5.62 22.52 -5.34
N GLN A 99 -4.98 22.05 -4.27
CA GLN A 99 -3.58 21.62 -4.29
C GLN A 99 -3.43 20.09 -4.30
N ASN A 100 -4.48 19.34 -3.92
CA ASN A 100 -4.41 17.88 -3.73
C ASN A 100 -3.22 17.45 -2.85
N ASN A 101 -2.96 18.24 -1.80
CA ASN A 101 -1.78 18.14 -0.94
C ASN A 101 -2.06 17.37 0.36
N GLY A 102 -2.83 16.30 0.25
CA GLY A 102 -3.10 15.37 1.34
C GLY A 102 -2.21 14.13 1.28
N ALA A 103 -1.91 13.55 2.44
CA ALA A 103 -1.32 12.24 2.56
C ALA A 103 -1.98 11.44 3.68
N LEU A 104 -2.03 10.12 3.55
CA LEU A 104 -2.69 9.21 4.49
C LEU A 104 -1.82 8.00 4.77
N ILE A 105 -1.55 7.74 6.04
CA ILE A 105 -0.93 6.50 6.51
C ILE A 105 -2.06 5.55 6.91
N VAL A 106 -2.21 4.42 6.24
CA VAL A 106 -3.11 3.33 6.62
C VAL A 106 -2.31 2.18 7.21
N VAL A 107 -2.78 1.64 8.33
CA VAL A 107 -2.19 0.46 8.97
C VAL A 107 -3.28 -0.55 9.28
N ALA A 108 -3.24 -1.70 8.62
CA ALA A 108 -4.12 -2.85 8.85
C ALA A 108 -3.39 -3.87 9.72
N VAL A 109 -3.74 -3.90 11.01
CA VAL A 109 -2.95 -4.56 12.05
C VAL A 109 -2.91 -6.08 11.90
N LYS A 110 -4.08 -6.71 11.68
CA LYS A 110 -4.18 -8.18 11.52
C LYS A 110 -3.56 -8.67 10.22
N ASP A 111 -3.68 -7.87 9.15
CA ASP A 111 -3.11 -8.17 7.84
C ASP A 111 -1.60 -7.89 7.78
N ARG A 112 -1.06 -7.18 8.79
CA ARG A 112 0.34 -6.73 8.85
C ARG A 112 0.75 -5.93 7.61
N ARG A 113 -0.17 -5.08 7.16
CA ARG A 113 0.03 -4.23 5.98
C ARG A 113 -0.01 -2.77 6.39
N SER A 114 0.79 -1.97 5.72
CA SER A 114 0.74 -0.53 5.83
C SER A 114 0.94 0.12 4.47
N ARG A 115 0.39 1.32 4.31
CA ARG A 115 0.52 2.12 3.10
C ARG A 115 0.61 3.59 3.47
N ILE A 116 1.42 4.34 2.74
CA ILE A 116 1.37 5.81 2.72
C ILE A 116 0.84 6.21 1.36
N GLU A 117 -0.41 6.62 1.31
CA GLU A 117 -1.06 7.14 0.11
C GLU A 117 -0.87 8.64 0.03
N VAL A 118 -0.57 9.15 -1.16
CA VAL A 118 -0.13 10.54 -1.37
C VAL A 118 -0.96 11.18 -2.46
N GLY A 119 -1.52 12.36 -2.18
CA GLY A 119 -2.19 13.17 -3.18
C GLY A 119 -1.20 13.79 -4.17
N TYR A 120 -1.65 14.04 -5.39
CA TYR A 120 -0.85 14.51 -6.52
C TYR A 120 0.04 15.73 -6.18
N GLY A 121 -0.46 16.68 -5.38
CA GLY A 121 0.29 17.87 -4.98
C GLY A 121 1.49 17.60 -4.07
N LEU A 122 1.60 16.42 -3.50
CA LEU A 122 2.73 16.02 -2.65
C LEU A 122 3.71 15.04 -3.32
N GLU A 123 3.40 14.52 -4.52
CA GLU A 123 4.26 13.54 -5.21
C GLU A 123 5.69 14.06 -5.43
N GLY A 124 5.86 15.36 -5.67
CA GLY A 124 7.18 15.98 -5.79
C GLY A 124 8.00 15.94 -4.51
N SER A 125 7.35 16.02 -3.35
CA SER A 125 7.98 15.99 -2.03
C SER A 125 8.05 14.58 -1.44
N LEU A 126 7.03 13.77 -1.70
CA LEU A 126 6.84 12.46 -1.11
C LEU A 126 6.51 11.39 -2.19
N PRO A 127 7.41 11.13 -3.15
CA PRO A 127 7.17 10.15 -4.20
C PRO A 127 7.10 8.72 -3.64
N ASP A 128 6.43 7.80 -4.35
CA ASP A 128 6.18 6.41 -3.94
C ASP A 128 7.44 5.68 -3.45
N GLY A 129 8.56 5.81 -4.16
CA GLY A 129 9.81 5.20 -3.74
C GLY A 129 10.32 5.72 -2.39
N LEU A 130 9.94 6.93 -1.97
CA LEU A 130 10.28 7.48 -0.67
C LEU A 130 9.31 7.00 0.40
N THR A 131 8.00 6.94 0.10
CA THR A 131 7.00 6.42 1.05
C THR A 131 7.30 4.97 1.42
N GLY A 132 7.71 4.14 0.45
CA GLY A 132 8.18 2.77 0.71
C GLY A 132 9.38 2.76 1.67
N ARG A 133 10.41 3.56 1.42
CA ARG A 133 11.59 3.65 2.32
C ARG A 133 11.24 4.16 3.71
N ILE A 134 10.31 5.11 3.84
CA ILE A 134 9.83 5.56 5.14
C ILE A 134 9.18 4.40 5.90
N GLN A 135 8.33 3.62 5.26
CA GLN A 135 7.73 2.45 5.88
C GLN A 135 8.79 1.43 6.32
N ASP A 136 9.70 1.06 5.42
CA ASP A 136 10.73 0.06 5.67
C ASP A 136 11.68 0.43 6.83
N GLN A 137 12.03 1.70 6.97
CA GLN A 137 13.04 2.13 7.94
C GLN A 137 12.47 2.68 9.24
N TYR A 138 11.30 3.31 9.18
CA TYR A 138 10.73 4.00 10.34
C TYR A 138 9.49 3.32 10.91
N MET A 139 8.81 2.42 10.16
CA MET A 139 7.57 1.78 10.62
C MET A 139 7.75 0.28 10.85
N ILE A 140 8.17 -0.45 9.83
CA ILE A 140 8.21 -1.92 9.81
C ILE A 140 9.10 -2.51 10.92
N PRO A 141 10.28 -1.98 11.28
CA PRO A 141 11.07 -2.52 12.37
C PRO A 141 10.29 -2.57 13.70
N TYR A 142 9.58 -1.51 14.03
CA TYR A 142 8.73 -1.46 15.23
C TYR A 142 7.51 -2.37 15.13
N PHE A 143 6.91 -2.51 13.94
CA PHE A 143 5.76 -3.39 13.72
C PHE A 143 6.13 -4.86 13.94
N LYS A 144 7.33 -5.27 13.53
CA LYS A 144 7.86 -6.63 13.79
C LYS A 144 7.96 -6.95 15.28
N ASP A 145 8.23 -5.93 16.09
CA ASP A 145 8.32 -6.03 17.55
C ASP A 145 6.95 -5.83 18.22
N GLY A 146 5.87 -5.70 17.46
CA GLY A 146 4.51 -5.45 17.96
C GLY A 146 4.26 -4.01 18.43
N ASN A 147 5.24 -3.12 18.30
CA ASN A 147 5.14 -1.72 18.74
C ASN A 147 4.58 -0.82 17.62
N TYR A 148 3.30 -1.01 17.30
CA TYR A 148 2.63 -0.25 16.26
C TYR A 148 2.63 1.25 16.51
N SER A 149 2.34 1.68 17.76
CA SER A 149 2.29 3.10 18.14
C SER A 149 3.58 3.83 17.76
N LYS A 150 4.72 3.28 18.21
CA LYS A 150 6.03 3.86 17.93
C LYS A 150 6.35 3.90 16.44
N GLY A 151 6.08 2.80 15.72
CA GLY A 151 6.31 2.73 14.27
C GLY A 151 5.50 3.75 13.50
N ILE A 152 4.21 3.89 13.82
CA ILE A 152 3.33 4.89 13.22
C ILE A 152 3.85 6.30 13.49
N LEU A 153 4.20 6.62 14.74
CA LEU A 153 4.75 7.93 15.09
C LEU A 153 6.04 8.26 14.33
N GLN A 154 6.97 7.32 14.22
CA GLN A 154 8.23 7.55 13.49
C GLN A 154 7.99 7.76 12.00
N GLY A 155 7.13 6.95 11.37
CA GLY A 155 6.71 7.13 9.98
C GLY A 155 6.02 8.47 9.75
N TYR A 156 5.11 8.85 10.66
CA TYR A 156 4.41 10.14 10.62
C TYR A 156 5.39 11.31 10.69
N LYS A 157 6.34 11.28 11.65
CA LYS A 157 7.38 12.32 11.80
C LYS A 157 8.22 12.46 10.53
N ALA A 158 8.66 11.33 9.96
CA ALA A 158 9.47 11.33 8.74
C ALA A 158 8.69 11.90 7.54
N ALA A 159 7.44 11.49 7.34
CA ALA A 159 6.59 11.99 6.27
C ALA A 159 6.27 13.49 6.44
N ALA A 160 5.86 13.91 7.65
CA ALA A 160 5.54 15.31 7.96
C ALA A 160 6.75 16.24 7.74
N ALA A 161 7.93 15.84 8.23
CA ALA A 161 9.15 16.61 8.03
C ALA A 161 9.55 16.71 6.55
N LYS A 162 9.34 15.64 5.77
CA LYS A 162 9.61 15.67 4.33
C LYS A 162 8.64 16.55 3.57
N ILE A 163 7.35 16.51 3.92
CA ILE A 163 6.35 17.42 3.36
C ILE A 163 6.75 18.87 3.67
N ALA A 164 7.03 19.20 4.93
CA ALA A 164 7.43 20.55 5.33
C ALA A 164 8.66 21.06 4.57
N GLN A 165 9.66 20.18 4.36
CA GLN A 165 10.84 20.50 3.55
C GLN A 165 10.46 20.88 2.10
N GLY A 166 9.48 20.19 1.51
CA GLY A 166 8.97 20.50 0.16
C GLY A 166 8.32 21.89 0.07
N TYR A 167 7.82 22.40 1.19
CA TYR A 167 7.28 23.75 1.34
C TYR A 167 8.30 24.77 1.88
N ASN A 168 9.59 24.42 1.91
CA ASN A 168 10.67 25.27 2.44
C ASN A 168 10.42 25.74 3.89
N THR A 169 9.83 24.89 4.72
CA THR A 169 9.58 25.15 6.13
C THR A 169 10.04 24.00 7.01
N GLU A 170 10.17 24.23 8.31
CA GLU A 170 10.55 23.22 9.30
C GLU A 170 9.44 23.09 10.35
N LEU A 171 9.32 21.88 10.92
CA LEU A 171 8.40 21.59 12.00
C LEU A 171 9.14 21.55 13.35
N SER A 172 8.46 21.92 14.41
CA SER A 172 9.01 21.98 15.75
C SER A 172 9.46 20.59 16.25
N GLY A 173 10.73 20.46 16.62
CA GLY A 173 11.26 19.22 17.19
C GLY A 173 11.41 18.05 16.20
N VAL A 174 11.17 18.25 14.92
CA VAL A 174 11.29 17.20 13.89
C VAL A 174 12.14 17.72 12.73
N LYS A 175 13.23 17.00 12.45
CA LYS A 175 14.04 17.21 11.25
C LYS A 175 13.94 16.01 10.35
N TYR A 176 13.77 16.25 9.06
CA TYR A 176 13.84 15.19 8.08
C TYR A 176 15.25 14.61 8.05
N GLN A 177 15.34 13.32 8.32
CA GLN A 177 16.54 12.53 8.06
C GLN A 177 16.22 11.62 6.88
N ALA A 178 17.01 11.74 5.81
CA ALA A 178 16.79 10.89 4.65
C ALA A 178 16.94 9.42 5.08
N PRO A 179 16.00 8.54 4.69
CA PRO A 179 16.19 7.10 4.88
C PRO A 179 17.53 6.67 4.30
N ALA A 180 18.26 5.82 5.00
CA ALA A 180 19.51 5.29 4.50
C ALA A 180 19.29 4.66 3.10
N PRO A 181 20.22 4.84 2.14
CA PRO A 181 20.13 4.15 0.87
C PRO A 181 20.01 2.65 1.15
N GLN A 182 18.90 2.05 0.75
CA GLN A 182 18.85 0.58 0.77
C GLN A 182 19.88 0.09 -0.25
N PRO A 183 20.68 -0.93 0.08
CA PRO A 183 21.47 -1.61 -0.93
C PRO A 183 20.48 -1.99 -2.02
N GLN A 184 20.64 -1.44 -3.22
CA GLN A 184 19.86 -1.87 -4.37
C GLN A 184 20.04 -3.38 -4.39
N LYS A 185 18.94 -4.13 -4.12
CA LYS A 185 18.88 -5.51 -4.55
C LYS A 185 18.99 -5.42 -6.06
N ASN A 186 20.22 -5.42 -6.58
CA ASN A 186 20.41 -5.82 -7.96
C ASN A 186 19.66 -7.13 -8.05
N PRO A 187 18.75 -7.29 -8.99
CA PRO A 187 18.21 -8.61 -9.31
C PRO A 187 19.38 -9.38 -9.95
N GLY A 188 20.36 -9.71 -9.14
CA GLY A 188 21.40 -10.66 -9.52
C GLY A 188 20.65 -11.97 -9.73
N TYR A 189 20.63 -12.44 -10.95
CA TYR A 189 20.12 -13.75 -11.26
C TYR A 189 20.81 -14.73 -10.32
N SER A 190 20.03 -15.43 -9.50
CA SER A 190 20.57 -16.49 -8.66
C SER A 190 21.09 -17.60 -9.57
N LEU A 191 22.00 -18.42 -9.06
CA LEU A 191 22.41 -19.65 -9.80
C LEU A 191 21.19 -20.49 -10.17
N ASP A 192 20.16 -20.49 -9.34
CA ASP A 192 18.90 -21.21 -9.60
C ASP A 192 18.12 -20.58 -10.77
N ASP A 193 18.10 -19.27 -10.90
CA ASP A 193 17.48 -18.58 -12.04
C ASP A 193 18.24 -18.86 -13.35
N LEU A 194 19.56 -18.94 -13.27
CA LEU A 194 20.41 -19.27 -14.40
C LEU A 194 20.22 -20.74 -14.82
N LEU A 195 20.15 -21.66 -13.86
CA LEU A 195 19.89 -23.07 -14.10
C LEU A 195 18.48 -23.29 -14.68
N LEU A 196 17.50 -22.56 -14.18
CA LEU A 196 16.13 -22.59 -14.70
C LEU A 196 16.06 -22.07 -16.15
N ALA A 197 16.74 -20.96 -16.44
CA ALA A 197 16.85 -20.42 -17.80
C ALA A 197 17.55 -21.41 -18.75
N LEU A 198 18.65 -22.01 -18.33
CA LEU A 198 19.36 -23.02 -19.10
C LEU A 198 18.51 -24.28 -19.31
N GLY A 199 17.74 -24.71 -18.29
CA GLY A 199 16.79 -25.82 -18.39
C GLY A 199 15.69 -25.55 -19.42
N VAL A 200 15.12 -24.35 -19.41
CA VAL A 200 14.09 -23.94 -20.38
C VAL A 200 14.68 -23.90 -21.80
N ILE A 201 15.86 -23.32 -21.97
CA ILE A 201 16.53 -23.27 -23.28
C ILE A 201 16.85 -24.70 -23.76
N GLY A 202 17.38 -25.54 -22.89
CA GLY A 202 17.65 -26.96 -23.21
C GLY A 202 16.39 -27.71 -23.62
N PHE A 203 15.30 -27.51 -22.90
CA PHE A 203 13.99 -28.09 -23.23
C PHE A 203 13.50 -27.65 -24.61
N LEU A 204 13.58 -26.35 -24.93
CA LEU A 204 13.18 -25.82 -26.24
C LEU A 204 14.02 -26.37 -27.39
N ILE A 205 15.32 -26.57 -27.17
CA ILE A 205 16.21 -27.21 -28.18
C ILE A 205 15.81 -28.65 -28.39
N VAL A 206 15.58 -29.41 -27.35
CA VAL A 206 15.16 -30.81 -27.41
C VAL A 206 13.77 -30.97 -28.05
N ASP A 207 12.81 -30.10 -27.67
CA ASP A 207 11.48 -30.07 -28.27
C ASP A 207 11.55 -29.81 -29.79
N ASN A 208 12.41 -28.85 -30.20
CA ASN A 208 12.56 -28.56 -31.62
C ASN A 208 13.24 -29.71 -32.39
N LEU A 209 14.27 -30.37 -31.80
CA LEU A 209 15.04 -31.44 -32.45
C LEU A 209 14.25 -32.75 -32.52
N LEU A 210 13.56 -33.15 -31.45
CA LEU A 210 12.92 -34.45 -31.32
C LEU A 210 11.41 -34.42 -31.64
N LEU A 211 10.73 -33.33 -31.35
CA LEU A 211 9.26 -33.21 -31.45
C LEU A 211 8.83 -32.15 -32.46
N GLY A 212 9.74 -31.63 -33.29
CA GLY A 212 9.43 -30.64 -34.32
C GLY A 212 8.85 -29.35 -33.79
N GLY A 213 9.14 -28.98 -32.52
CA GLY A 213 8.65 -27.74 -31.87
C GLY A 213 7.19 -27.83 -31.40
N PHE A 214 6.71 -29.04 -31.11
CA PHE A 214 5.32 -29.24 -30.69
C PHE A 214 4.93 -28.42 -29.46
N PHE A 215 5.67 -28.49 -28.37
CA PHE A 215 5.39 -27.74 -27.16
C PHE A 215 5.66 -26.27 -27.34
N THR A 216 6.68 -25.88 -28.08
CA THR A 216 6.97 -24.48 -28.43
C THR A 216 5.82 -23.83 -29.17
N ARG A 217 5.20 -24.53 -30.14
CA ARG A 217 4.04 -24.02 -30.90
C ARG A 217 2.79 -23.87 -30.02
N ILE A 218 2.53 -24.83 -29.11
CA ILE A 218 1.42 -24.72 -28.16
C ILE A 218 1.61 -23.53 -27.23
N LEU A 219 2.82 -23.33 -26.69
CA LEU A 219 3.14 -22.20 -25.80
C LEU A 219 2.92 -20.85 -26.51
N LEU A 220 3.39 -20.72 -27.75
CA LEU A 220 3.16 -19.50 -28.55
C LEU A 220 1.67 -19.26 -28.82
N LEU A 221 0.90 -20.33 -29.12
CA LEU A 221 -0.55 -20.21 -29.31
C LEU A 221 -1.26 -19.73 -28.02
N LEU A 222 -0.82 -20.17 -26.84
CA LEU A 222 -1.39 -19.75 -25.56
C LEU A 222 -1.05 -18.28 -25.24
N ILE A 223 0.18 -17.85 -25.51
CA ILE A 223 0.63 -16.47 -25.26
C ILE A 223 -0.09 -15.49 -26.21
N PHE A 224 -0.23 -15.81 -27.49
CA PHE A 224 -0.83 -14.92 -28.48
C PHE A 224 -2.35 -15.03 -28.60
N ARG A 225 -3.00 -15.96 -27.89
CA ARG A 225 -4.48 -16.09 -27.85
C ARG A 225 -5.12 -15.30 -26.71
N GLY A 226 -4.34 -14.68 -25.84
CA GLY A 226 -4.80 -13.90 -24.67
C GLY A 226 -4.74 -12.39 -24.85
N GLY A 227 -4.63 -11.86 -26.08
CA GLY A 227 -4.66 -10.44 -26.41
C GLY A 227 -5.93 -10.04 -27.12
#